data_f4b180ac2b013e1397013c9d1ef7953a
#
_entry.id   f4b180ac2b013e1397013c9d1ef7953a
#
_cell.length_a   1.000
_cell.length_b   1.000
_cell.length_c   1.000
_cell.angle_alpha   90.00
_cell.angle_beta   90.00
_cell.angle_gamma   90.00
#
_symmetry.space_group_name_H-M   'P 1'
#
loop_
_entity.id
_entity.type
_entity.pdbx_description
1 polymer ?
#
loop_
_entity_poly.entity_id
_entity_poly.type
_entity_poly.pdbx_seq_one_letter_code
_entity_poly.pdbx_strand_id
1 'polypeptide(L)'
;IMWGAKHFRARNSSAWVVWDKLNGASDFADAELAYTSFTTAVRVFRFRWAGMLQGDMKNKEARIHPTQKPVKLYEWLLDNYAKEGDRILDTHLGSGSIALACWNRRFDLVGCELDPDYFAAATKRIEKHKRQLQMF
;
A
#
# COMPACT_ATOMS: atom_id res chain seq x y z
N ILE A 1 10.21 -3.21 -3.72
CA ILE A 1 8.91 -3.39 -4.41
C ILE A 1 8.51 -2.07 -5.02
N MET A 2 8.19 -2.04 -6.33
CA MET A 2 7.82 -0.81 -7.05
C MET A 2 6.48 -1.01 -7.78
N TRP A 3 5.47 -0.23 -7.40
CA TRP A 3 4.14 -0.23 -8.03
C TRP A 3 4.14 0.51 -9.36
N GLY A 4 3.15 0.23 -10.21
CA GLY A 4 3.04 0.86 -11.53
C GLY A 4 4.09 0.36 -12.53
N ALA A 5 4.51 -0.86 -12.40
CA ALA A 5 5.59 -1.47 -13.18
C ALA A 5 5.35 -1.43 -14.71
N LYS A 6 4.12 -1.26 -15.16
CA LYS A 6 3.79 -1.06 -16.58
C LYS A 6 4.27 0.28 -17.15
N HIS A 7 4.66 1.23 -16.30
CA HIS A 7 5.06 2.59 -16.72
C HIS A 7 6.58 2.79 -16.79
N PHE A 8 7.38 1.78 -16.45
CA PHE A 8 8.84 1.85 -16.53
C PHE A 8 9.44 0.52 -16.99
N ARG A 9 10.67 0.59 -17.47
CA ARG A 9 11.42 -0.61 -17.86
C ARG A 9 11.96 -1.29 -16.59
N ALA A 10 11.24 -2.29 -16.12
CA ALA A 10 11.72 -3.14 -15.04
C ALA A 10 12.75 -4.14 -15.57
N ARG A 11 13.73 -4.52 -14.73
CA ARG A 11 14.59 -5.67 -15.01
C ARG A 11 13.78 -6.96 -14.95
N ASN A 12 14.30 -8.02 -15.53
CA ASN A 12 13.67 -9.34 -15.39
C ASN A 12 13.56 -9.70 -13.91
N SER A 13 12.39 -10.16 -13.51
CA SER A 13 12.11 -10.66 -12.17
C SER A 13 11.18 -11.87 -12.26
N SER A 14 11.42 -12.86 -11.43
CA SER A 14 10.51 -13.99 -11.24
C SER A 14 9.40 -13.69 -10.24
N ALA A 15 9.58 -12.68 -9.41
CA ALA A 15 8.75 -12.41 -8.23
C ALA A 15 7.90 -11.14 -8.41
N TRP A 16 6.96 -11.16 -9.34
CA TRP A 16 5.98 -10.09 -9.49
C TRP A 16 4.90 -10.20 -8.41
N VAL A 17 4.38 -9.03 -8.01
CA VAL A 17 3.17 -8.95 -7.18
C VAL A 17 2.04 -8.40 -8.03
N VAL A 18 0.92 -9.10 -8.01
CA VAL A 18 -0.33 -8.69 -8.66
C VAL A 18 -1.33 -8.31 -7.57
N TRP A 19 -1.84 -7.10 -7.62
CA TRP A 19 -3.01 -6.73 -6.82
C TRP A 19 -4.26 -6.83 -7.68
N ASP A 20 -5.01 -7.91 -7.51
CA ASP A 20 -6.32 -8.13 -8.10
C ASP A 20 -7.37 -7.32 -7.31
N LYS A 21 -8.00 -6.37 -7.98
CA LYS A 21 -8.97 -5.43 -7.37
C LYS A 21 -10.38 -5.97 -7.28
N LEU A 22 -10.62 -7.16 -7.81
CA LEU A 22 -11.94 -7.80 -7.85
C LEU A 22 -13.01 -6.88 -8.47
N ASN A 23 -12.66 -6.16 -9.53
CA ASN A 23 -13.52 -5.13 -10.15
C ASN A 23 -14.64 -5.72 -11.02
N GLY A 24 -14.56 -7.01 -11.37
CA GLY A 24 -15.53 -7.65 -12.25
C GLY A 24 -15.54 -7.03 -13.66
N ALA A 25 -16.72 -6.76 -14.19
CA ALA A 25 -16.92 -6.18 -15.52
C ALA A 25 -16.96 -4.64 -15.53
N SER A 26 -16.16 -3.98 -14.69
CA SER A 26 -16.07 -2.51 -14.66
C SER A 26 -15.04 -1.98 -15.63
N ASP A 27 -15.15 -0.70 -16.03
CA ASP A 27 -14.17 -0.02 -16.90
C ASP A 27 -12.85 0.30 -16.20
N PHE A 28 -12.74 0.03 -14.90
CA PHE A 28 -11.51 0.21 -14.13
C PHE A 28 -10.56 -0.98 -14.32
N ALA A 29 -9.25 -0.71 -14.20
CA ALA A 29 -8.25 -1.76 -14.28
C ALA A 29 -8.50 -2.89 -13.27
N ASP A 30 -8.49 -4.13 -13.73
CA ASP A 30 -8.72 -5.33 -12.91
C ASP A 30 -7.64 -5.52 -11.86
N ALA A 31 -6.39 -5.14 -12.20
CA ALA A 31 -5.23 -5.36 -11.34
C ALA A 31 -4.18 -4.25 -11.48
N GLU A 32 -3.32 -4.16 -10.49
CA GLU A 32 -2.05 -3.45 -10.56
C GLU A 32 -0.87 -4.40 -10.39
N LEU A 33 0.23 -4.08 -11.09
CA LEU A 33 1.45 -4.86 -11.05
C LEU A 33 2.54 -4.11 -10.28
N ALA A 34 3.22 -4.84 -9.39
CA ALA A 34 4.44 -4.37 -8.78
C ALA A 34 5.64 -5.24 -9.19
N TYR A 35 6.71 -4.56 -9.58
CA TYR A 35 8.02 -5.18 -9.74
C TYR A 35 8.62 -5.45 -8.36
N THR A 36 9.28 -6.58 -8.22
CA THR A 36 10.10 -6.87 -7.04
C THR A 36 11.50 -7.32 -7.43
N SER A 37 12.46 -7.08 -6.56
CA SER A 37 13.84 -7.58 -6.70
C SER A 37 14.06 -8.94 -6.03
N PHE A 38 12.99 -9.55 -5.53
CA PHE A 38 13.07 -10.89 -4.92
C PHE A 38 13.17 -11.99 -5.99
N THR A 39 13.56 -13.18 -5.57
CA THR A 39 13.72 -14.38 -6.42
C THR A 39 12.65 -15.44 -6.15
N THR A 40 11.51 -15.01 -5.61
CA THR A 40 10.38 -15.90 -5.29
C THR A 40 9.42 -16.03 -6.48
N ALA A 41 8.34 -16.78 -6.31
CA ALA A 41 7.28 -16.87 -7.31
C ALA A 41 6.41 -15.62 -7.36
N VAL A 42 5.68 -15.44 -8.47
CA VAL A 42 4.60 -14.45 -8.60
C VAL A 42 3.57 -14.66 -7.49
N ARG A 43 3.14 -13.59 -6.85
CA ARG A 43 2.12 -13.60 -5.81
C ARG A 43 0.96 -12.70 -6.15
N VAL A 44 -0.24 -13.10 -5.73
CA VAL A 44 -1.48 -12.36 -5.97
C VAL A 44 -2.10 -11.98 -4.63
N PHE A 45 -2.34 -10.68 -4.44
CA PHE A 45 -3.17 -10.14 -3.36
C PHE A 45 -4.54 -9.78 -3.93
N ARG A 46 -5.62 -10.23 -3.30
CA ARG A 46 -7.00 -9.96 -3.74
C ARG A 46 -7.71 -9.09 -2.72
N PHE A 47 -8.07 -7.88 -3.14
CA PHE A 47 -8.80 -6.96 -2.28
C PHE A 47 -9.53 -5.91 -3.12
N ARG A 48 -10.85 -5.83 -2.97
CA ARG A 48 -11.67 -4.86 -3.72
C ARG A 48 -11.30 -3.43 -3.38
N TRP A 49 -11.07 -2.64 -4.41
CA TRP A 49 -10.74 -1.23 -4.29
C TRP A 49 -11.23 -0.46 -5.53
N ALA A 50 -12.56 -0.29 -5.65
CA ALA A 50 -13.21 0.33 -6.81
C ALA A 50 -14.11 1.48 -6.37
N GLY A 51 -13.68 2.71 -6.61
CA GLY A 51 -14.46 3.90 -6.27
C GLY A 51 -14.87 3.92 -4.79
N MET A 52 -16.17 3.82 -4.55
CA MET A 52 -16.77 3.79 -3.22
C MET A 52 -16.73 2.41 -2.55
N LEU A 53 -16.47 1.34 -3.32
CA LEU A 53 -16.45 -0.03 -2.83
C LEU A 53 -15.04 -0.42 -2.41
N GLN A 54 -14.91 -0.89 -1.17
CA GLN A 54 -13.67 -1.39 -0.58
C GLN A 54 -13.91 -2.80 -0.03
N GLY A 55 -12.85 -3.59 0.06
CA GLY A 55 -12.92 -4.96 0.58
C GLY A 55 -13.39 -5.04 2.03
N ASP A 56 -13.12 -4.00 2.82
CA ASP A 56 -13.63 -3.83 4.18
C ASP A 56 -14.53 -2.60 4.26
N MET A 57 -15.84 -2.80 4.08
CA MET A 57 -16.83 -1.71 4.12
C MET A 57 -17.14 -1.24 5.55
N LYS A 58 -16.84 -2.05 6.57
CA LYS A 58 -17.04 -1.66 7.99
C LYS A 58 -15.97 -0.68 8.45
N ASN A 59 -14.73 -0.86 7.97
CA ASN A 59 -13.58 -0.02 8.28
C ASN A 59 -13.10 0.72 7.04
N LYS A 60 -14.03 1.38 6.35
CA LYS A 60 -13.76 2.07 5.10
C LYS A 60 -12.70 3.16 5.27
N GLU A 61 -11.68 3.12 4.43
CA GLU A 61 -10.64 4.13 4.40
C GLU A 61 -11.09 5.38 3.64
N ALA A 62 -10.93 6.57 4.24
CA ALA A 62 -11.09 7.82 3.51
C ALA A 62 -9.97 7.97 2.46
N ARG A 63 -10.32 8.34 1.24
CA ARG A 63 -9.36 8.63 0.19
C ARG A 63 -8.89 10.08 0.30
N ILE A 64 -7.58 10.25 0.46
CA ILE A 64 -6.91 11.55 0.54
C ILE A 64 -5.87 11.74 -0.57
N HIS A 65 -5.68 10.73 -1.41
CA HIS A 65 -4.72 10.78 -2.52
C HIS A 65 -5.29 10.02 -3.73
N PRO A 66 -5.13 10.50 -4.98
CA PRO A 66 -5.73 9.90 -6.18
C PRO A 66 -5.27 8.47 -6.43
N THR A 67 -4.02 8.14 -6.12
CA THR A 67 -3.45 6.79 -6.30
C THR A 67 -3.34 6.02 -4.99
N GLN A 68 -4.12 6.38 -3.98
CA GLN A 68 -4.11 5.72 -2.67
C GLN A 68 -4.38 4.22 -2.81
N LYS A 69 -3.51 3.44 -2.19
CA LYS A 69 -3.65 1.98 -2.03
C LYS A 69 -4.15 1.63 -0.63
N PRO A 70 -4.86 0.51 -0.46
CA PRO A 70 -5.39 0.12 0.85
C PRO A 70 -4.28 -0.25 1.83
N VAL A 71 -4.49 0.04 3.12
CA VAL A 71 -3.58 -0.35 4.20
C VAL A 71 -3.37 -1.86 4.20
N LYS A 72 -4.42 -2.64 3.94
CA LYS A 72 -4.39 -4.12 3.86
C LYS A 72 -3.40 -4.66 2.83
N LEU A 73 -3.18 -3.95 1.72
CA LEU A 73 -2.18 -4.34 0.74
C LEU A 73 -0.76 -4.23 1.33
N TYR A 74 -0.47 -3.14 2.02
CA TYR A 74 0.84 -2.93 2.64
C TYR A 74 1.06 -3.87 3.83
N GLU A 75 0.04 -4.14 4.63
CA GLU A 75 0.11 -5.16 5.69
C GLU A 75 0.49 -6.52 5.10
N TRP A 76 -0.20 -6.93 4.02
CA TRP A 76 0.11 -8.18 3.33
C TRP A 76 1.54 -8.20 2.75
N LEU A 77 2.02 -7.08 2.21
CA LEU A 77 3.41 -6.98 1.73
C LEU A 77 4.42 -7.13 2.85
N LEU A 78 4.19 -6.47 3.99
CA LEU A 78 5.06 -6.60 5.17
C LEU A 78 5.05 -8.04 5.69
N ASP A 79 3.88 -8.65 5.82
CA ASP A 79 3.74 -10.03 6.32
C ASP A 79 4.45 -11.08 5.43
N ASN A 80 4.62 -10.81 4.11
CA ASN A 80 5.22 -11.75 3.17
C ASN A 80 6.69 -11.44 2.81
N TYR A 81 7.13 -10.20 2.94
CA TYR A 81 8.43 -9.78 2.41
C TYR A 81 9.34 -9.10 3.44
N ALA A 82 8.82 -8.60 4.55
CA ALA A 82 9.62 -8.01 5.61
C ALA A 82 9.92 -9.03 6.72
N LYS A 83 11.03 -8.82 7.42
CA LYS A 83 11.46 -9.62 8.57
C LYS A 83 11.47 -8.73 9.81
N GLU A 84 11.33 -9.34 10.97
CA GLU A 84 11.47 -8.62 12.24
C GLU A 84 12.79 -7.84 12.30
N GLY A 85 12.69 -6.57 12.69
CA GLY A 85 13.83 -5.65 12.73
C GLY A 85 14.16 -4.91 11.42
N ASP A 86 13.49 -5.25 10.31
CA ASP A 86 13.67 -4.51 9.06
C ASP A 86 13.17 -3.06 9.20
N ARG A 87 13.90 -2.15 8.55
CA ARG A 87 13.49 -0.75 8.38
C ARG A 87 12.94 -0.57 6.97
N ILE A 88 11.77 0.01 6.88
CA ILE A 88 11.07 0.23 5.62
C ILE A 88 11.37 1.63 5.08
N LEU A 89 11.61 1.72 3.78
CA LEU A 89 11.75 3.00 3.07
C LEU A 89 10.65 3.11 2.02
N ASP A 90 9.89 4.20 2.07
CA ASP A 90 8.97 4.58 1.01
C ASP A 90 9.33 5.98 0.47
N THR A 91 9.77 6.03 -0.77
CA THR A 91 10.18 7.28 -1.45
C THR A 91 9.01 8.08 -2.03
N HIS A 92 7.79 7.53 -2.00
CA HIS A 92 6.58 8.14 -2.56
C HIS A 92 5.38 7.87 -1.63
N LEU A 93 5.43 8.45 -0.42
CA LEU A 93 4.52 8.15 0.70
C LEU A 93 3.03 8.33 0.35
N GLY A 94 2.71 9.34 -0.47
CA GLY A 94 1.36 9.64 -0.91
C GLY A 94 0.37 9.77 0.25
N SER A 95 -0.60 8.87 0.33
CA SER A 95 -1.61 8.88 1.40
C SER A 95 -1.11 8.39 2.76
N GLY A 96 0.12 7.87 2.86
CA GLY A 96 0.66 7.29 4.08
C GLY A 96 0.07 5.92 4.46
N SER A 97 -0.57 5.21 3.55
CA SER A 97 -1.13 3.87 3.85
C SER A 97 -0.07 2.87 4.32
N ILE A 98 1.15 2.94 3.77
CA ILE A 98 2.30 2.14 4.25
C ILE A 98 2.66 2.48 5.69
N ALA A 99 2.55 3.74 6.11
CA ALA A 99 2.87 4.14 7.48
C ALA A 99 1.89 3.56 8.50
N LEU A 100 0.60 3.49 8.15
CA LEU A 100 -0.41 2.83 8.98
C LEU A 100 -0.11 1.32 9.08
N ALA A 101 0.24 0.69 7.97
CA ALA A 101 0.60 -0.73 7.95
C ALA A 101 1.86 -1.02 8.79
N CYS A 102 2.91 -0.19 8.65
CA CYS A 102 4.12 -0.30 9.45
C CYS A 102 3.82 -0.13 10.95
N TRP A 103 2.98 0.84 11.32
CA TRP A 103 2.53 1.00 12.71
C TRP A 103 1.83 -0.25 13.24
N ASN A 104 0.89 -0.79 12.46
CA ASN A 104 0.13 -2.00 12.84
C ASN A 104 1.03 -3.24 12.98
N ARG A 105 2.10 -3.33 12.19
CA ARG A 105 3.04 -4.46 12.15
C ARG A 105 4.34 -4.22 12.93
N ARG A 106 4.47 -3.05 13.59
CA ARG A 106 5.64 -2.66 14.39
C ARG A 106 6.95 -2.61 13.60
N PHE A 107 6.88 -2.07 12.38
CA PHE A 107 8.07 -1.75 11.59
C PHE A 107 8.41 -0.28 11.66
N ASP A 108 9.70 0.03 11.67
CA ASP A 108 10.20 1.39 11.48
C ASP A 108 10.05 1.80 10.02
N LEU A 109 9.59 3.03 9.78
CA LEU A 109 9.43 3.58 8.44
C LEU A 109 10.16 4.92 8.30
N VAL A 110 10.85 5.07 7.18
CA VAL A 110 11.24 6.37 6.63
C VAL A 110 10.40 6.60 5.37
N GLY A 111 9.57 7.64 5.37
CA GLY A 111 8.71 7.98 4.25
C GLY A 111 9.07 9.36 3.70
N CYS A 112 9.08 9.51 2.37
CA CYS A 112 9.30 10.77 1.68
C CYS A 112 8.06 11.12 0.84
N GLU A 113 7.65 12.39 0.86
CA GLU A 113 6.60 12.95 0.02
C GLU A 113 7.05 14.32 -0.45
N LEU A 114 6.98 14.55 -1.76
CA LEU A 114 7.43 15.78 -2.36
C LEU A 114 6.38 16.89 -2.26
N ASP A 115 5.11 16.54 -2.39
CA ASP A 115 3.99 17.48 -2.33
C ASP A 115 3.67 17.81 -0.85
N PRO A 116 3.76 19.09 -0.44
CA PRO A 116 3.55 19.49 0.95
C PRO A 116 2.11 19.28 1.42
N ASP A 117 1.12 19.40 0.54
CA ASP A 117 -0.28 19.21 0.91
C ASP A 117 -0.58 17.73 1.14
N TYR A 118 -0.08 16.84 0.28
CA TYR A 118 -0.18 15.39 0.51
C TYR A 118 0.63 14.96 1.74
N PHE A 119 1.79 15.54 1.98
CA PHE A 119 2.57 15.28 3.19
C PHE A 119 1.79 15.64 4.46
N ALA A 120 1.19 16.83 4.49
CA ALA A 120 0.38 17.28 5.62
C ALA A 120 -0.86 16.39 5.83
N ALA A 121 -1.56 16.02 4.75
CA ALA A 121 -2.72 15.14 4.81
C ALA A 121 -2.36 13.73 5.31
N ALA A 122 -1.26 13.17 4.84
CA ALA A 122 -0.75 11.87 5.28
C ALA A 122 -0.34 11.90 6.76
N THR A 123 0.37 12.93 7.20
CA THR A 123 0.77 13.12 8.60
C THR A 123 -0.45 13.18 9.51
N LYS A 124 -1.46 13.98 9.16
CA LYS A 124 -2.71 14.05 9.92
C LYS A 124 -3.42 12.70 10.02
N ARG A 125 -3.44 11.94 8.93
CA ARG A 125 -4.03 10.58 8.90
C ARG A 125 -3.28 9.62 9.81
N ILE A 126 -1.94 9.63 9.77
CA ILE A 126 -1.09 8.79 10.60
C ILE A 126 -1.28 9.10 12.09
N GLU A 127 -1.27 10.37 12.48
CA GLU A 127 -1.46 10.80 13.86
C GLU A 127 -2.86 10.43 14.40
N LYS A 128 -3.89 10.57 13.56
CA LYS A 128 -5.24 10.11 13.91
C LYS A 128 -5.27 8.60 14.18
N HIS A 129 -4.64 7.81 13.32
CA HIS A 129 -4.58 6.35 13.45
C HIS A 129 -3.87 5.92 14.75
N LYS A 130 -2.73 6.51 15.04
CA LYS A 130 -1.98 6.24 16.29
C LYS A 130 -2.80 6.52 17.54
N ARG A 131 -3.52 7.65 17.57
CA ARG A 131 -4.39 8.01 18.72
C ARG A 131 -5.55 7.04 18.91
N GLN A 132 -6.17 6.57 17.85
CA GLN A 132 -7.30 5.63 17.94
C GLN A 132 -6.89 4.30 18.58
N LEU A 133 -5.68 3.81 18.30
CA LEU A 133 -5.19 2.55 18.85
C LEU A 133 -4.64 2.66 20.29
N GLN A 134 -4.32 3.87 20.74
CA GLN A 134 -3.90 4.10 22.13
C GLN A 134 -5.07 4.18 23.13
N MET A 135 -6.31 4.29 22.64
CA MET A 135 -7.52 4.35 23.48
C MET A 135 -8.09 2.97 23.85
N PHE A 136 -7.46 1.92 23.38
CA PHE A 136 -7.80 0.52 23.67
C PHE A 136 -6.57 -0.24 24.18
#